data_1e246c0aad1c1da1acff1d22b01c5378
#
_entry.id   1e246c0aad1c1da1acff1d22b01c5378
#
_cell.length_a   1.000
_cell.length_b   1.000
_cell.length_c   1.000
_cell.angle_alpha   90.00
_cell.angle_beta   90.00
_cell.angle_gamma   90.00
#
_symmetry.space_group_name_H-M   'P 1'
#
loop_
_entity.id
_entity.type
_entity.pdbx_description
1 polymer ?
#
loop_
_entity_poly.entity_id
_entity_poly.type
_entity_poly.pdbx_seq_one_letter_code
_entity_poly.pdbx_strand_id
1 'polypeptide(L)'
;MTAIKKAKFPEHIGINFYSDPEVFTFADAIYVCGYNHFDNLMGVFTREGYLIPQAAFHHQSPSIPKGHPNWTDPAIAASYPAIDAAVFAGHVHDQYGHFITEFISRLWTIKEVRTNEKILVRCARGLDEVFTFKWAIELFDLLGLTKNDFICPDHPIRIRKLIVPAPAFTEQGYCYRRMAEYCHTIGDRAMERLDEQKLLKDKDIYVSRSQLICGTVKIDNEIELERHLRDLDFEIIYPEQLSINEQISLFRNNNIVVGPVGSALHTSIFTPAPCGIALNVKSAVDSNFLMMDGVNEAQIDYIQSDNIVEAEEKDVNYYETKTIRDVESFAQTISDSVREKRNNFYIPNMGRFPLSSHVDVKFYDLLTHEGAIVKLDPRTGYLSSLDDRFFKNLVLATFIDGDRERAFLVSGEEKMVNIVIHDTSLTGLAIPVDIIENEGGTYAFFMPENQRYLQAIPISQGGWVQNKALKILEWERFNLKEKTAFSPKPGSEIARLLSVMAGLMLPDKPFHLDFYLNQIPEVVSHIVNVKNKMEYLRGDDTLIVNHARTAREVETALP
;
A
#
# COMPACT_ATOMS: atom_id res chain seq x y z
N MET A 1 -27.54 8.32 20.51
CA MET A 1 -26.56 7.39 19.92
C MET A 1 -25.63 8.22 19.06
N THR A 2 -24.39 8.32 19.46
CA THR A 2 -23.36 9.03 18.69
C THR A 2 -23.00 8.15 17.50
N ALA A 3 -23.34 8.57 16.28
CA ALA A 3 -23.09 7.76 15.11
C ALA A 3 -21.58 7.67 14.84
N ILE A 4 -21.00 6.49 15.00
CA ILE A 4 -19.72 6.17 14.37
C ILE A 4 -19.98 5.99 12.88
N LYS A 5 -19.12 6.59 12.09
CA LYS A 5 -19.10 6.45 10.64
C LYS A 5 -17.77 5.80 10.27
N LYS A 6 -17.75 4.99 9.23
CA LYS A 6 -16.48 4.63 8.60
C LYS A 6 -15.75 5.90 8.18
N ALA A 7 -14.45 5.95 8.39
CA ALA A 7 -13.66 7.13 8.07
C ALA A 7 -13.65 7.37 6.54
N LYS A 8 -13.52 8.63 6.15
CA LYS A 8 -13.30 8.96 4.73
C LYS A 8 -11.90 8.51 4.32
N PHE A 9 -11.81 7.93 3.14
CA PHE A 9 -10.54 7.60 2.50
C PHE A 9 -10.10 8.76 1.59
N PRO A 10 -8.81 8.90 1.28
CA PRO A 10 -8.34 9.92 0.35
C PRO A 10 -8.80 9.60 -1.08
N GLU A 11 -8.85 10.62 -1.93
CA GLU A 11 -9.16 10.46 -3.36
C GLU A 11 -8.14 9.55 -4.07
N HIS A 12 -6.90 9.51 -3.56
CA HIS A 12 -5.82 8.71 -4.08
C HIS A 12 -5.21 7.85 -2.97
N ILE A 13 -5.33 6.53 -3.07
CA ILE A 13 -4.86 5.59 -2.06
C ILE A 13 -3.42 5.14 -2.31
N GLY A 14 -2.93 5.26 -3.54
CA GLY A 14 -1.66 4.67 -3.95
C GLY A 14 -1.85 3.24 -4.48
N ILE A 15 -0.73 2.56 -4.74
CA ILE A 15 -0.72 1.25 -5.41
C ILE A 15 0.02 0.24 -4.54
N ASN A 16 -0.54 -0.95 -4.41
CA ASN A 16 0.12 -2.07 -3.78
C ASN A 16 0.67 -3.04 -4.83
N PHE A 17 1.95 -3.42 -4.69
CA PHE A 17 2.62 -4.35 -5.60
C PHE A 17 2.95 -5.67 -4.90
N TYR A 18 2.79 -6.78 -5.62
CA TYR A 18 3.12 -8.15 -5.15
C TYR A 18 4.43 -8.68 -5.73
N SER A 19 4.98 -8.01 -6.74
CA SER A 19 6.33 -8.28 -7.22
C SER A 19 7.36 -7.72 -6.23
N ASP A 20 8.59 -8.21 -6.29
CA ASP A 20 9.69 -7.60 -5.56
C ASP A 20 10.10 -6.28 -6.21
N PRO A 21 10.50 -5.27 -5.41
CA PRO A 21 11.13 -4.07 -5.95
C PRO A 21 12.45 -4.43 -6.66
N GLU A 22 12.89 -3.57 -7.56
CA GLU A 22 14.13 -3.77 -8.31
C GLU A 22 15.37 -3.31 -7.53
N VAL A 23 16.51 -3.92 -7.84
CA VAL A 23 17.84 -3.51 -7.34
C VAL A 23 18.68 -3.05 -8.51
N PHE A 24 19.19 -1.83 -8.41
CA PHE A 24 20.02 -1.19 -9.45
C PHE A 24 21.47 -1.14 -9.02
N THR A 25 22.38 -1.14 -9.99
CA THR A 25 23.81 -0.93 -9.73
C THR A 25 24.34 0.16 -10.67
N PHE A 26 25.01 1.14 -10.08
CA PHE A 26 25.59 2.27 -10.81
C PHE A 26 27.09 2.32 -10.60
N ALA A 27 27.83 2.51 -11.69
CA ALA A 27 29.27 2.75 -11.64
C ALA A 27 29.56 4.24 -11.50
N ASP A 28 30.56 4.57 -10.66
CA ASP A 28 31.04 5.93 -10.43
C ASP A 28 29.92 6.94 -10.09
N ALA A 29 28.97 6.52 -9.26
CA ALA A 29 27.89 7.37 -8.81
C ALA A 29 28.41 8.56 -7.97
N ILE A 30 27.71 9.68 -8.03
CA ILE A 30 28.02 10.91 -7.30
C ILE A 30 26.97 11.07 -6.20
N TYR A 31 27.40 11.18 -4.95
CA TYR A 31 26.54 11.55 -3.84
C TYR A 31 26.80 12.99 -3.42
N VAL A 32 25.76 13.82 -3.41
CA VAL A 32 25.80 15.19 -2.93
C VAL A 32 24.91 15.26 -1.69
N CYS A 33 25.48 15.62 -0.55
CA CYS A 33 24.76 15.79 0.71
C CYS A 33 24.24 17.24 0.82
N GLY A 34 22.98 17.38 1.27
CA GLY A 34 22.46 18.68 1.71
C GLY A 34 22.64 18.84 3.22
N TYR A 35 22.77 20.08 3.68
CA TYR A 35 22.98 20.38 5.09
C TYR A 35 21.69 20.35 5.94
N ASN A 36 20.50 20.37 5.29
CA ASN A 36 19.21 20.31 5.97
C ASN A 36 18.10 19.72 5.07
N HIS A 37 16.91 19.47 5.61
CA HIS A 37 15.76 18.93 4.88
C HIS A 37 15.27 19.77 3.70
N PHE A 38 15.59 21.05 3.69
CA PHE A 38 15.12 22.01 2.69
C PHE A 38 16.18 22.32 1.64
N ASP A 39 17.36 21.68 1.73
CA ASP A 39 18.47 21.95 0.84
C ASP A 39 18.31 21.19 -0.48
N ASN A 40 17.95 21.91 -1.54
CA ASN A 40 17.72 21.38 -2.89
C ASN A 40 19.00 20.84 -3.57
N LEU A 41 20.13 20.83 -2.87
CA LEU A 41 21.41 20.36 -3.40
C LEU A 41 21.69 18.87 -3.11
N MET A 42 20.76 18.18 -2.42
CA MET A 42 20.93 16.78 -2.08
C MET A 42 20.54 15.86 -3.24
N GLY A 43 21.29 14.77 -3.44
CA GLY A 43 20.91 13.75 -4.42
C GLY A 43 21.99 12.71 -4.66
N VAL A 44 21.60 11.67 -5.37
CA VAL A 44 22.49 10.64 -5.90
C VAL A 44 22.41 10.71 -7.42
N PHE A 45 23.56 10.79 -8.08
CA PHE A 45 23.63 11.05 -9.50
C PHE A 45 24.49 10.00 -10.22
N THR A 46 24.23 9.78 -11.49
CA THR A 46 25.11 8.99 -12.35
C THR A 46 26.48 9.68 -12.50
N ARG A 47 27.45 9.00 -13.05
CA ARG A 47 28.78 9.61 -13.34
C ARG A 47 28.70 10.78 -14.33
N GLU A 48 27.65 10.83 -15.16
CA GLU A 48 27.35 11.92 -16.09
C GLU A 48 26.61 13.09 -15.42
N GLY A 49 26.32 12.97 -14.12
CA GLY A 49 25.68 14.00 -13.32
C GLY A 49 24.16 14.00 -13.33
N TYR A 50 23.49 13.03 -13.94
CA TYR A 50 22.03 12.94 -13.93
C TYR A 50 21.51 12.31 -12.65
N LEU A 51 20.43 12.87 -12.09
CA LEU A 51 19.77 12.31 -10.93
C LEU A 51 19.38 10.84 -11.16
N ILE A 52 19.68 9.99 -10.19
CA ILE A 52 19.22 8.60 -10.15
C ILE A 52 17.83 8.59 -9.49
N PRO A 53 16.73 8.40 -10.25
CA PRO A 53 15.38 8.50 -9.70
C PRO A 53 15.12 7.48 -8.59
N GLN A 54 15.70 6.27 -8.69
CA GLN A 54 15.55 5.20 -7.71
C GLN A 54 16.17 5.53 -6.34
N ALA A 55 17.13 6.45 -6.31
CA ALA A 55 17.76 6.96 -5.10
C ALA A 55 17.14 8.27 -4.59
N ALA A 56 16.19 8.84 -5.31
CA ALA A 56 15.51 10.08 -4.91
C ALA A 56 14.42 9.82 -3.86
N PHE A 57 14.01 10.87 -3.17
CA PHE A 57 12.82 10.87 -2.33
C PHE A 57 11.59 11.10 -3.21
N HIS A 58 10.59 10.26 -3.06
CA HIS A 58 9.35 10.31 -3.83
C HIS A 58 8.15 10.50 -2.90
N HIS A 59 7.19 11.28 -3.36
CA HIS A 59 5.94 11.50 -2.65
C HIS A 59 4.80 11.62 -3.66
N GLN A 60 3.67 10.97 -3.40
CA GLN A 60 2.49 10.86 -4.27
C GLN A 60 2.70 9.99 -5.53
N SER A 61 1.60 9.70 -6.21
CA SER A 61 1.58 9.04 -7.51
C SER A 61 0.98 10.00 -8.57
N PRO A 62 1.57 10.17 -9.77
CA PRO A 62 2.83 9.58 -10.18
C PRO A 62 3.99 10.10 -9.34
N SER A 63 4.94 9.21 -9.06
CA SER A 63 6.08 9.46 -8.21
C SER A 63 6.99 10.53 -8.81
N ILE A 64 7.02 11.69 -8.21
CA ILE A 64 7.88 12.81 -8.64
C ILE A 64 9.00 12.96 -7.60
N PRO A 65 10.28 12.95 -8.03
CA PRO A 65 11.38 13.26 -7.12
C PRO A 65 11.20 14.66 -6.51
N LYS A 66 11.22 14.76 -5.19
CA LYS A 66 11.08 16.03 -4.48
C LYS A 66 12.41 16.46 -3.88
N GLY A 67 12.72 17.75 -4.01
CA GLY A 67 13.85 18.35 -3.32
C GLY A 67 15.22 17.97 -3.88
N HIS A 68 15.27 17.45 -5.12
CA HIS A 68 16.52 17.07 -5.76
C HIS A 68 16.74 17.88 -7.03
N PRO A 69 17.97 18.39 -7.29
CA PRO A 69 18.32 18.91 -8.60
C PRO A 69 18.35 17.76 -9.61
N ASN A 70 17.99 18.04 -10.85
CA ASN A 70 18.00 17.01 -11.89
C ASN A 70 19.40 16.65 -12.37
N TRP A 71 20.39 17.51 -12.09
CA TRP A 71 21.76 17.37 -12.57
C TRP A 71 22.77 18.00 -11.61
N THR A 72 23.99 17.45 -11.58
CA THR A 72 25.18 18.01 -10.93
C THR A 72 26.35 18.01 -11.91
N ASP A 73 27.30 18.90 -11.74
CA ASP A 73 28.45 19.01 -12.66
C ASP A 73 29.45 17.85 -12.39
N PRO A 74 29.62 16.91 -13.34
CA PRO A 74 30.56 15.81 -13.19
C PRO A 74 32.03 16.26 -13.20
N ALA A 75 32.36 17.41 -13.79
CA ALA A 75 33.73 17.95 -13.78
C ALA A 75 34.13 18.41 -12.38
N ILE A 76 33.21 19.04 -11.65
CA ILE A 76 33.40 19.36 -10.23
C ILE A 76 33.45 18.07 -9.40
N ALA A 77 32.53 17.13 -9.64
CA ALA A 77 32.47 15.88 -8.94
C ALA A 77 33.72 15.01 -9.11
N ALA A 78 34.48 15.18 -10.18
CA ALA A 78 35.73 14.45 -10.39
C ALA A 78 36.76 14.70 -9.27
N SER A 79 36.68 15.84 -8.58
CA SER A 79 37.54 16.19 -7.44
C SER A 79 37.10 15.61 -6.10
N TYR A 80 35.87 15.05 -6.00
CA TYR A 80 35.35 14.53 -4.74
C TYR A 80 36.08 13.26 -4.29
N PRO A 81 36.25 13.06 -2.96
CA PRO A 81 36.77 11.83 -2.42
C PRO A 81 35.97 10.61 -2.93
N ALA A 82 36.64 9.51 -3.19
CA ALA A 82 36.01 8.30 -3.71
C ALA A 82 36.07 7.16 -2.71
N ILE A 83 34.97 6.41 -2.61
CA ILE A 83 34.90 5.12 -1.91
C ILE A 83 34.66 4.00 -2.91
N ASP A 84 35.02 2.75 -2.54
CA ASP A 84 34.96 1.64 -3.47
C ASP A 84 33.53 1.17 -3.71
N ALA A 85 32.75 0.94 -2.65
CA ALA A 85 31.39 0.47 -2.78
C ALA A 85 30.49 0.88 -1.61
N ALA A 86 29.19 1.04 -1.90
CA ALA A 86 28.16 1.24 -0.88
C ALA A 86 26.80 0.71 -1.35
N VAL A 87 25.92 0.41 -0.38
CA VAL A 87 24.49 0.16 -0.61
C VAL A 87 23.73 1.38 -0.13
N PHE A 88 22.91 1.97 -0.99
CA PHE A 88 22.12 3.15 -0.64
C PHE A 88 20.85 2.77 0.11
N ALA A 89 20.64 3.33 1.30
CA ALA A 89 19.46 3.10 2.11
C ALA A 89 18.63 4.37 2.40
N GLY A 90 18.87 5.44 1.66
CA GLY A 90 18.03 6.64 1.72
C GLY A 90 18.27 7.49 2.96
N HIS A 91 17.18 7.95 3.56
CA HIS A 91 17.20 8.89 4.68
C HIS A 91 16.86 8.17 5.99
N VAL A 92 17.71 8.32 7.00
CA VAL A 92 17.43 7.87 8.37
C VAL A 92 16.81 9.04 9.12
N HIS A 93 15.52 8.91 9.40
CA HIS A 93 14.75 9.91 10.12
C HIS A 93 14.85 9.75 11.63
N ASP A 94 14.76 10.88 12.33
CA ASP A 94 14.63 10.96 13.78
C ASP A 94 13.16 10.82 14.26
N GLN A 95 12.22 10.68 13.34
CA GLN A 95 10.81 10.45 13.60
C GLN A 95 10.44 8.99 13.29
N TYR A 96 9.83 8.31 14.26
CA TYR A 96 9.53 6.88 14.21
C TYR A 96 8.75 6.42 12.96
N GLY A 97 7.67 7.16 12.60
CA GLY A 97 6.88 6.81 11.41
C GLY A 97 7.70 6.85 10.12
N HIS A 98 8.41 7.94 9.89
CA HIS A 98 9.27 8.10 8.70
C HIS A 98 10.48 7.14 8.70
N PHE A 99 10.99 6.77 9.88
CA PHE A 99 12.02 5.73 9.95
C PHE A 99 11.52 4.40 9.38
N ILE A 100 10.27 4.02 9.68
CA ILE A 100 9.67 2.80 9.13
C ILE A 100 9.40 2.97 7.62
N THR A 101 8.74 4.05 7.22
CA THR A 101 8.25 4.23 5.84
C THR A 101 9.36 4.54 4.85
N GLU A 102 10.38 5.31 5.23
CA GLU A 102 11.41 5.76 4.30
C GLU A 102 12.71 4.98 4.40
N PHE A 103 13.16 4.65 5.63
CA PHE A 103 14.44 3.97 5.82
C PHE A 103 14.30 2.44 5.77
N ILE A 104 13.42 1.84 6.60
CA ILE A 104 13.25 0.37 6.60
C ILE A 104 12.79 -0.12 5.22
N SER A 105 11.99 0.68 4.51
CA SER A 105 11.53 0.37 3.16
C SER A 105 12.64 0.11 2.12
N ARG A 106 13.86 0.53 2.38
CA ARG A 106 15.02 0.28 1.49
C ARG A 106 15.94 -0.85 1.96
N LEU A 107 15.68 -1.40 3.14
CA LEU A 107 16.50 -2.47 3.72
C LEU A 107 16.02 -3.88 3.36
N TRP A 108 14.92 -4.02 2.65
CA TRP A 108 14.24 -5.29 2.34
C TRP A 108 15.16 -6.36 1.71
N THR A 109 16.22 -5.95 1.03
CA THR A 109 17.18 -6.86 0.39
C THR A 109 18.61 -6.69 0.92
N ILE A 110 18.80 -5.94 2.04
CA ILE A 110 20.16 -5.59 2.50
C ILE A 110 21.05 -6.80 2.74
N LYS A 111 20.48 -7.91 3.21
CA LYS A 111 21.22 -9.15 3.47
C LYS A 111 21.65 -9.89 2.22
N GLU A 112 20.95 -9.68 1.11
CA GLU A 112 21.17 -10.36 -0.17
C GLU A 112 22.21 -9.61 -1.01
N VAL A 113 22.20 -8.28 -0.95
CA VAL A 113 23.04 -7.43 -1.81
C VAL A 113 24.33 -6.94 -1.15
N ARG A 114 24.38 -7.00 0.18
CA ARG A 114 25.53 -6.51 0.96
C ARG A 114 26.39 -7.68 1.43
N THR A 115 27.67 -7.62 1.10
CA THR A 115 28.69 -8.50 1.67
C THR A 115 29.47 -7.78 2.77
N ASN A 116 30.28 -6.77 2.41
CA ASN A 116 31.07 -5.95 3.33
C ASN A 116 30.89 -4.45 3.08
N GLU A 117 30.08 -4.07 2.12
CA GLU A 117 29.86 -2.68 1.75
C GLU A 117 29.20 -1.92 2.91
N LYS A 118 29.56 -0.66 3.06
CA LYS A 118 28.88 0.26 3.98
C LYS A 118 27.49 0.61 3.45
N ILE A 119 26.60 0.88 4.36
CA ILE A 119 25.25 1.38 4.05
C ILE A 119 25.35 2.90 4.00
N LEU A 120 25.18 3.45 2.80
CA LEU A 120 25.17 4.90 2.58
C LEU A 120 23.80 5.45 2.96
N VAL A 121 23.79 6.35 3.91
CA VAL A 121 22.57 7.02 4.37
C VAL A 121 22.77 8.53 4.45
N ARG A 122 21.66 9.23 4.48
CA ARG A 122 21.57 10.61 4.92
C ARG A 122 20.90 10.66 6.29
N CYS A 123 21.43 11.49 7.17
CA CYS A 123 20.79 11.84 8.44
C CYS A 123 20.84 13.36 8.59
N ALA A 124 19.71 14.00 8.81
CA ALA A 124 19.65 15.48 8.91
C ALA A 124 20.46 16.00 10.10
N ARG A 125 20.50 15.26 11.22
CA ARG A 125 21.23 15.61 12.44
C ARG A 125 22.47 14.75 12.67
N GLY A 126 22.80 13.88 11.73
CA GLY A 126 23.89 12.92 11.84
C GLY A 126 23.50 11.61 12.53
N LEU A 127 24.29 10.57 12.26
CA LEU A 127 24.04 9.22 12.81
C LEU A 127 24.14 9.18 14.34
N ASP A 128 25.01 9.98 14.93
CA ASP A 128 25.23 9.99 16.37
C ASP A 128 23.96 10.33 17.14
N GLU A 129 23.19 11.27 16.66
CA GLU A 129 21.93 11.64 17.29
C GLU A 129 20.86 10.54 17.13
N VAL A 130 20.74 9.91 15.95
CA VAL A 130 19.81 8.79 15.76
C VAL A 130 20.11 7.63 16.70
N PHE A 131 21.38 7.34 16.95
CA PHE A 131 21.81 6.32 17.90
C PHE A 131 21.71 6.76 19.39
N THR A 132 21.05 7.87 19.69
CA THR A 132 20.60 8.21 21.06
C THR A 132 19.14 7.83 21.32
N PHE A 133 18.32 7.64 20.27
CA PHE A 133 16.93 7.26 20.44
C PHE A 133 16.80 5.77 20.77
N LYS A 134 16.21 5.46 21.93
CA LYS A 134 16.03 4.08 22.41
C LYS A 134 15.37 3.20 21.35
N TRP A 135 14.26 3.65 20.77
CA TRP A 135 13.53 2.90 19.75
C TRP A 135 14.36 2.64 18.48
N ALA A 136 15.22 3.59 18.07
CA ALA A 136 16.07 3.40 16.90
C ALA A 136 17.17 2.36 17.16
N ILE A 137 17.81 2.43 18.34
CA ILE A 137 18.82 1.43 18.76
C ILE A 137 18.21 0.04 18.78
N GLU A 138 17.01 -0.11 19.34
CA GLU A 138 16.31 -1.40 19.42
C GLU A 138 15.96 -1.93 18.02
N LEU A 139 15.50 -1.07 17.10
CA LEU A 139 15.24 -1.47 15.71
C LEU A 139 16.52 -1.83 14.97
N PHE A 140 17.60 -1.07 15.11
CA PHE A 140 18.89 -1.44 14.52
C PHE A 140 19.39 -2.79 15.03
N ASP A 141 19.23 -3.07 16.31
CA ASP A 141 19.60 -4.36 16.89
C ASP A 141 18.75 -5.51 16.33
N LEU A 142 17.43 -5.31 16.16
CA LEU A 142 16.55 -6.27 15.49
C LEU A 142 16.92 -6.48 14.01
N LEU A 143 17.39 -5.44 13.34
CA LEU A 143 17.91 -5.53 11.97
C LEU A 143 19.28 -6.24 11.92
N GLY A 144 19.99 -6.35 13.04
CA GLY A 144 21.35 -6.84 13.12
C GLY A 144 22.36 -5.84 12.55
N LEU A 145 22.08 -4.54 12.70
CA LEU A 145 22.90 -3.44 12.22
C LEU A 145 23.45 -2.62 13.40
N THR A 146 24.68 -2.16 13.24
CA THR A 146 25.36 -1.29 14.19
C THR A 146 25.73 0.02 13.52
N LYS A 147 26.08 1.03 14.29
CA LYS A 147 26.56 2.31 13.76
C LYS A 147 27.73 2.14 12.78
N ASN A 148 28.58 1.14 13.00
CA ASN A 148 29.72 0.85 12.13
C ASN A 148 29.34 0.32 10.75
N ASP A 149 28.09 -0.09 10.54
CA ASP A 149 27.63 -0.54 9.23
C ASP A 149 27.35 0.62 8.27
N PHE A 150 27.18 1.83 8.81
CA PHE A 150 26.76 3.00 8.06
C PHE A 150 27.91 3.94 7.69
N ILE A 151 27.69 4.68 6.60
CA ILE A 151 28.37 5.92 6.30
C ILE A 151 27.32 7.02 6.06
N CYS A 152 27.54 8.17 6.66
CA CYS A 152 26.73 9.37 6.50
C CYS A 152 27.68 10.53 6.20
N PRO A 153 28.10 10.70 4.94
CA PRO A 153 29.06 11.75 4.58
C PRO A 153 28.46 13.13 4.80
N ASP A 154 29.25 14.03 5.35
CA ASP A 154 28.96 15.45 5.53
C ASP A 154 29.47 16.31 4.36
N HIS A 155 30.07 15.68 3.35
CA HIS A 155 30.58 16.30 2.13
C HIS A 155 30.27 15.40 0.91
N PRO A 156 30.26 15.95 -0.31
CA PRO A 156 30.06 15.17 -1.52
C PRO A 156 31.16 14.12 -1.72
N ILE A 157 30.74 12.93 -2.17
CA ILE A 157 31.65 11.81 -2.47
C ILE A 157 31.31 11.15 -3.81
N ARG A 158 32.28 10.41 -4.35
CA ARG A 158 32.04 9.46 -5.45
C ARG A 158 32.04 8.03 -4.92
N ILE A 159 31.23 7.20 -5.53
CA ILE A 159 31.10 5.78 -5.18
C ILE A 159 31.35 4.96 -6.44
N ARG A 160 32.43 4.17 -6.49
CA ARG A 160 32.79 3.37 -7.66
C ARG A 160 31.74 2.34 -8.03
N LYS A 161 31.13 1.71 -7.01
CA LYS A 161 30.00 0.77 -7.16
C LYS A 161 28.91 1.12 -6.16
N LEU A 162 27.82 1.70 -6.62
CA LEU A 162 26.65 1.99 -5.80
C LEU A 162 25.55 0.99 -6.11
N ILE A 163 25.07 0.27 -5.10
CA ILE A 163 23.89 -0.58 -5.16
C ILE A 163 22.73 0.22 -4.60
N VAL A 164 21.63 0.30 -5.37
CA VAL A 164 20.44 1.09 -5.03
C VAL A 164 19.22 0.16 -5.05
N PRO A 165 18.78 -0.38 -3.90
CA PRO A 165 17.48 -0.99 -3.79
C PRO A 165 16.39 0.07 -4.00
N ALA A 166 15.43 -0.19 -4.89
CA ALA A 166 14.22 0.62 -4.94
C ALA A 166 13.48 0.53 -3.61
N PRO A 167 12.84 1.62 -3.13
CA PRO A 167 12.10 1.56 -1.89
C PRO A 167 10.91 0.61 -2.03
N ALA A 168 10.68 -0.24 -1.03
CA ALA A 168 9.50 -1.10 -0.97
C ALA A 168 8.23 -0.33 -0.55
N PHE A 169 8.38 0.92 -0.17
CA PHE A 169 7.29 1.85 0.16
C PHE A 169 7.67 3.28 -0.24
N THR A 170 6.73 4.01 -0.80
CA THR A 170 6.82 5.47 -0.99
C THR A 170 5.55 6.12 -0.49
N GLU A 171 5.70 7.24 0.23
CA GLU A 171 4.57 7.96 0.81
C GLU A 171 3.54 8.36 -0.25
N GLN A 172 2.27 8.04 0.01
CA GLN A 172 1.13 8.32 -0.88
C GLN A 172 1.32 7.81 -2.32
N GLY A 173 2.29 6.96 -2.55
CA GLY A 173 2.65 6.46 -3.87
C GLY A 173 2.37 4.98 -4.03
N TYR A 174 3.18 4.14 -3.41
CA TYR A 174 3.04 2.70 -3.53
C TYR A 174 3.63 1.96 -2.32
N CYS A 175 3.18 0.70 -2.14
CA CYS A 175 3.75 -0.24 -1.20
C CYS A 175 3.90 -1.63 -1.85
N TYR A 176 5.07 -2.22 -1.72
CA TYR A 176 5.31 -3.60 -2.14
C TYR A 176 5.01 -4.57 -0.99
N ARG A 177 4.46 -5.74 -1.29
CA ARG A 177 4.28 -6.83 -0.31
C ARG A 177 5.60 -7.18 0.39
N ARG A 178 6.72 -7.05 -0.32
CA ARG A 178 8.06 -7.24 0.22
C ARG A 178 8.35 -6.39 1.46
N MET A 179 7.71 -5.22 1.59
CA MET A 179 7.78 -4.38 2.80
C MET A 179 7.25 -5.13 4.02
N ALA A 180 6.03 -5.69 3.92
CA ALA A 180 5.43 -6.44 5.02
C ALA A 180 6.24 -7.70 5.34
N GLU A 181 6.61 -8.50 4.33
CA GLU A 181 7.42 -9.71 4.51
C GLU A 181 8.74 -9.43 5.23
N TYR A 182 9.43 -8.36 4.86
CA TYR A 182 10.66 -7.95 5.52
C TYR A 182 10.40 -7.50 6.97
N CYS A 183 9.38 -6.69 7.20
CA CYS A 183 8.99 -6.25 8.53
C CYS A 183 8.57 -7.43 9.43
N HIS A 184 7.89 -8.45 8.88
CA HIS A 184 7.56 -9.67 9.64
C HIS A 184 8.81 -10.37 10.18
N THR A 185 9.91 -10.41 9.40
CA THR A 185 11.17 -11.00 9.89
C THR A 185 11.77 -10.23 11.07
N ILE A 186 11.53 -8.91 11.12
CA ILE A 186 11.93 -8.07 12.26
C ILE A 186 11.02 -8.36 13.46
N GLY A 187 9.71 -8.42 13.21
CA GLY A 187 8.72 -8.75 14.23
C GLY A 187 8.92 -10.12 14.88
N ASP A 188 9.28 -11.13 14.10
CA ASP A 188 9.56 -12.48 14.61
C ASP A 188 10.78 -12.46 15.53
N ARG A 189 11.87 -11.77 15.18
CA ARG A 189 13.04 -11.58 16.06
C ARG A 189 12.69 -10.80 17.33
N ALA A 190 11.77 -9.83 17.25
CA ALA A 190 11.32 -9.11 18.43
C ALA A 190 10.60 -10.05 19.40
N MET A 191 9.75 -10.95 18.87
CA MET A 191 9.04 -11.95 19.69
C MET A 191 9.98 -12.99 20.31
N GLU A 192 11.01 -13.45 19.59
CA GLU A 192 12.03 -14.37 20.12
C GLU A 192 12.79 -13.79 21.33
N ARG A 193 12.87 -12.47 21.46
CA ARG A 193 13.58 -11.75 22.51
C ARG A 193 12.67 -11.28 23.65
N LEU A 194 11.37 -11.41 23.50
CA LEU A 194 10.40 -10.92 24.48
C LEU A 194 10.13 -12.01 25.53
N ASP A 195 10.12 -11.60 26.81
CA ASP A 195 9.70 -12.45 27.91
C ASP A 195 8.19 -12.79 27.78
N GLU A 196 7.85 -14.08 27.80
CA GLU A 196 6.46 -14.53 27.70
C GLU A 196 5.55 -13.95 28.80
N GLN A 197 6.09 -13.59 29.95
CA GLN A 197 5.33 -12.98 31.06
C GLN A 197 4.86 -11.55 30.72
N LYS A 198 5.47 -10.90 29.75
CA LYS A 198 5.10 -9.55 29.26
C LYS A 198 4.08 -9.57 28.13
N LEU A 199 3.71 -10.74 27.63
CA LEU A 199 2.79 -10.88 26.52
C LEU A 199 1.35 -10.66 26.97
N LEU A 200 0.69 -9.67 26.38
CA LEU A 200 -0.76 -9.53 26.44
C LEU A 200 -1.39 -10.53 25.44
N LYS A 201 -2.44 -11.22 25.87
CA LYS A 201 -3.18 -12.20 25.04
C LYS A 201 -4.66 -11.97 25.20
N ASP A 202 -5.38 -12.02 24.09
CA ASP A 202 -6.84 -11.87 24.03
C ASP A 202 -7.35 -10.58 24.71
N LYS A 203 -6.57 -9.48 24.60
CA LYS A 203 -6.88 -8.20 25.23
C LYS A 203 -7.44 -7.19 24.25
N ASP A 204 -8.29 -6.31 24.77
CA ASP A 204 -8.70 -5.07 24.13
C ASP A 204 -7.77 -3.98 24.62
N ILE A 205 -6.99 -3.41 23.70
CA ILE A 205 -5.89 -2.50 24.01
C ILE A 205 -6.20 -1.13 23.45
N TYR A 206 -6.12 -0.09 24.26
CA TYR A 206 -6.12 1.28 23.77
C TYR A 206 -4.71 1.88 23.82
N VAL A 207 -4.21 2.24 22.65
CA VAL A 207 -2.89 2.89 22.49
C VAL A 207 -3.09 4.40 22.62
N SER A 208 -2.78 4.93 23.80
CA SER A 208 -2.97 6.34 24.14
C SER A 208 -1.79 7.20 23.69
N ARG A 209 -2.09 8.47 23.43
CA ARG A 209 -1.14 9.54 23.12
C ARG A 209 -1.15 10.65 24.18
N SER A 210 -1.90 10.48 25.27
CA SER A 210 -2.11 11.52 26.28
C SER A 210 -0.82 11.97 26.99
N GLN A 211 0.21 11.12 26.99
CA GLN A 211 1.51 11.42 27.60
C GLN A 211 2.57 11.95 26.62
N LEU A 212 2.25 12.03 25.34
CA LEU A 212 3.16 12.66 24.37
C LEU A 212 3.23 14.16 24.63
N ILE A 213 4.42 14.73 24.51
CA ILE A 213 4.65 16.18 24.75
C ILE A 213 4.53 17.02 23.48
N CYS A 214 4.56 16.39 22.31
CA CYS A 214 4.39 17.03 21.00
C CYS A 214 3.93 16.02 19.96
N GLY A 215 3.42 16.51 18.82
CA GLY A 215 2.99 15.64 17.75
C GLY A 215 2.10 16.33 16.71
N THR A 216 1.48 15.53 15.84
CA THR A 216 0.60 16.03 14.78
C THR A 216 -0.76 16.41 15.35
N VAL A 217 -1.39 15.52 16.12
CA VAL A 217 -2.73 15.74 16.69
C VAL A 217 -2.72 15.38 18.16
N LYS A 218 -3.34 16.21 18.97
CA LYS A 218 -3.65 15.97 20.39
C LYS A 218 -5.16 15.85 20.57
N ILE A 219 -5.57 14.95 21.45
CA ILE A 219 -6.94 14.93 22.01
C ILE A 219 -6.81 15.45 23.44
N ASP A 220 -7.35 16.62 23.72
CA ASP A 220 -7.10 17.35 24.99
C ASP A 220 -7.70 16.64 26.22
N ASN A 221 -8.81 15.96 26.04
CA ASN A 221 -9.49 15.17 27.06
C ASN A 221 -9.31 13.64 26.91
N GLU A 222 -8.22 13.19 26.28
CA GLU A 222 -7.94 11.76 26.09
C GLU A 222 -7.82 11.00 27.43
N ILE A 223 -7.32 11.63 28.48
CA ILE A 223 -7.24 11.04 29.83
C ILE A 223 -8.62 10.65 30.36
N GLU A 224 -9.65 11.43 30.05
CA GLU A 224 -11.02 11.11 30.44
C GLU A 224 -11.53 9.87 29.65
N LEU A 225 -11.21 9.79 28.34
CA LEU A 225 -11.50 8.61 27.53
C LEU A 225 -10.82 7.35 28.09
N GLU A 226 -9.55 7.45 28.47
CA GLU A 226 -8.81 6.35 29.09
C GLU A 226 -9.51 5.81 30.35
N ARG A 227 -10.05 6.71 31.19
CA ARG A 227 -10.74 6.31 32.41
C ARG A 227 -11.98 5.47 32.06
N HIS A 228 -12.83 5.95 31.15
CA HIS A 228 -14.01 5.21 30.71
C HIS A 228 -13.68 3.89 30.02
N LEU A 229 -12.60 3.84 29.24
CA LEU A 229 -12.14 2.60 28.59
C LEU A 229 -11.63 1.59 29.62
N ARG A 230 -10.94 2.02 30.71
CA ARG A 230 -10.56 1.11 31.82
C ARG A 230 -11.77 0.51 32.50
N ASP A 231 -12.83 1.30 32.69
CA ASP A 231 -14.11 0.82 33.27
C ASP A 231 -14.80 -0.21 32.33
N LEU A 232 -14.44 -0.22 31.04
CA LEU A 232 -14.89 -1.16 30.02
C LEU A 232 -13.87 -2.28 29.74
N ASP A 233 -12.91 -2.52 30.66
CA ASP A 233 -11.91 -3.59 30.64
C ASP A 233 -10.82 -3.47 29.53
N PHE A 234 -10.55 -2.26 29.06
CA PHE A 234 -9.44 -2.01 28.15
C PHE A 234 -8.11 -1.87 28.91
N GLU A 235 -7.04 -2.44 28.35
CA GLU A 235 -5.66 -2.16 28.73
C GLU A 235 -5.21 -0.83 28.09
N ILE A 236 -4.88 0.17 28.90
CA ILE A 236 -4.39 1.46 28.39
C ILE A 236 -2.88 1.43 28.31
N ILE A 237 -2.36 1.61 27.11
CA ILE A 237 -0.93 1.49 26.80
C ILE A 237 -0.40 2.83 26.28
N TYR A 238 0.78 3.19 26.76
CA TYR A 238 1.55 4.36 26.34
C TYR A 238 2.79 3.86 25.57
N PRO A 239 2.81 3.88 24.24
CA PRO A 239 3.88 3.27 23.42
C PRO A 239 5.27 3.81 23.73
N GLU A 240 5.39 5.09 24.08
CA GLU A 240 6.65 5.73 24.40
C GLU A 240 7.32 5.18 25.67
N GLN A 241 6.59 4.45 26.50
CA GLN A 241 7.10 3.80 27.69
C GLN A 241 7.58 2.37 27.44
N LEU A 242 7.22 1.79 26.30
CA LEU A 242 7.52 0.42 25.93
C LEU A 242 8.79 0.32 25.10
N SER A 243 9.46 -0.83 25.17
CA SER A 243 10.43 -1.23 24.17
C SER A 243 9.74 -1.54 22.82
N ILE A 244 10.50 -1.53 21.74
CA ILE A 244 9.97 -1.90 20.41
C ILE A 244 9.42 -3.33 20.40
N ASN A 245 10.08 -4.26 21.10
CA ASN A 245 9.60 -5.64 21.20
C ASN A 245 8.22 -5.70 21.86
N GLU A 246 8.02 -4.96 22.94
CA GLU A 246 6.72 -4.86 23.62
C GLU A 246 5.68 -4.17 22.72
N GLN A 247 6.03 -3.09 22.02
CA GLN A 247 5.09 -2.44 21.07
C GLN A 247 4.65 -3.38 19.94
N ILE A 248 5.56 -4.15 19.37
CA ILE A 248 5.24 -5.14 18.31
C ILE A 248 4.31 -6.22 18.87
N SER A 249 4.53 -6.66 20.11
CA SER A 249 3.72 -7.72 20.73
C SER A 249 2.25 -7.33 20.93
N LEU A 250 1.94 -6.04 21.01
CA LEU A 250 0.56 -5.56 21.16
C LEU A 250 -0.34 -6.03 20.02
N PHE A 251 0.19 -6.11 18.81
CA PHE A 251 -0.56 -6.50 17.60
C PHE A 251 -0.64 -8.01 17.38
N ARG A 252 -0.12 -8.82 18.32
CA ARG A 252 -0.13 -10.28 18.25
C ARG A 252 -1.13 -10.89 19.27
N ASN A 253 -1.24 -12.21 19.26
CA ASN A 253 -1.94 -12.99 20.28
C ASN A 253 -3.43 -12.67 20.45
N ASN A 254 -4.13 -12.46 19.33
CA ASN A 254 -5.58 -12.14 19.29
C ASN A 254 -5.95 -10.83 20.04
N ASN A 255 -5.00 -9.93 20.24
CA ASN A 255 -5.31 -8.62 20.76
C ASN A 255 -6.05 -7.79 19.71
N ILE A 256 -6.97 -6.94 20.14
CA ILE A 256 -7.56 -5.89 19.33
C ILE A 256 -6.97 -4.56 19.77
N VAL A 257 -6.21 -3.93 18.88
CA VAL A 257 -5.53 -2.66 19.19
C VAL A 257 -6.36 -1.49 18.68
N VAL A 258 -6.77 -0.61 19.57
CA VAL A 258 -7.53 0.61 19.29
C VAL A 258 -6.65 1.81 19.55
N GLY A 259 -6.67 2.81 18.68
CA GLY A 259 -5.95 4.06 18.94
C GLY A 259 -6.11 5.10 17.83
N PRO A 260 -5.75 6.36 18.10
CA PRO A 260 -5.77 7.40 17.09
C PRO A 260 -4.80 7.10 15.94
N VAL A 261 -5.21 7.37 14.70
CA VAL A 261 -4.32 7.25 13.52
C VAL A 261 -3.05 8.07 13.74
N GLY A 262 -1.90 7.41 13.68
CA GLY A 262 -0.61 8.05 13.93
C GLY A 262 0.55 7.03 13.93
N SER A 263 1.78 7.53 14.13
CA SER A 263 3.03 6.75 13.96
C SER A 263 3.07 5.43 14.76
N ALA A 264 2.41 5.36 15.93
CA ALA A 264 2.34 4.13 16.72
C ALA A 264 1.64 2.98 15.97
N LEU A 265 0.64 3.30 15.12
CA LEU A 265 -0.05 2.28 14.33
C LEU A 265 0.81 1.72 13.18
N HIS A 266 1.86 2.41 12.73
CA HIS A 266 2.81 1.82 11.78
C HIS A 266 3.53 0.59 12.34
N THR A 267 3.57 0.43 13.66
CA THR A 267 4.12 -0.78 14.31
C THR A 267 3.37 -2.06 13.92
N SER A 268 2.12 -1.94 13.49
CA SER A 268 1.30 -3.07 13.01
C SER A 268 1.96 -3.82 11.85
N ILE A 269 2.79 -3.14 11.01
CA ILE A 269 3.46 -3.77 9.85
C ILE A 269 4.42 -4.90 10.25
N PHE A 270 4.91 -4.92 11.50
CA PHE A 270 5.80 -5.97 12.00
C PHE A 270 5.05 -7.25 12.41
N THR A 271 3.73 -7.26 12.29
CA THR A 271 2.89 -8.41 12.64
C THR A 271 2.03 -8.81 11.44
N PRO A 272 2.04 -10.08 11.02
CA PRO A 272 1.14 -10.55 9.96
C PRO A 272 -0.33 -10.40 10.37
N ALA A 273 -1.15 -9.88 9.47
CA ALA A 273 -2.61 -9.74 9.64
C ALA A 273 -3.03 -9.17 11.02
N PRO A 274 -2.49 -8.03 11.47
CA PRO A 274 -2.83 -7.43 12.77
C PRO A 274 -4.31 -7.04 12.80
N CYS A 275 -4.92 -7.09 13.99
CA CYS A 275 -6.31 -6.73 14.20
C CYS A 275 -6.43 -5.45 15.02
N GLY A 276 -7.32 -4.53 14.60
CA GLY A 276 -7.47 -3.27 15.34
C GLY A 276 -8.57 -2.36 14.84
N ILE A 277 -8.69 -1.22 15.51
CA ILE A 277 -9.57 -0.12 15.15
C ILE A 277 -8.78 1.18 15.21
N ALA A 278 -8.66 1.86 14.09
CA ALA A 278 -7.96 3.13 13.97
C ALA A 278 -8.96 4.29 14.05
N LEU A 279 -8.80 5.14 15.06
CA LEU A 279 -9.62 6.34 15.25
C LEU A 279 -9.10 7.44 14.33
N ASN A 280 -9.81 7.71 13.25
CA ASN A 280 -9.44 8.80 12.36
C ASN A 280 -9.93 10.14 12.93
N VAL A 281 -8.99 11.00 13.30
CA VAL A 281 -9.24 12.33 13.84
C VAL A 281 -9.09 13.45 12.80
N LYS A 282 -8.75 13.08 11.55
CA LYS A 282 -8.60 13.99 10.41
C LYS A 282 -9.81 13.88 9.47
N SER A 283 -9.84 14.74 8.45
CA SER A 283 -10.89 14.72 7.42
C SER A 283 -10.92 13.45 6.59
N ALA A 284 -9.74 12.85 6.35
CA ALA A 284 -9.57 11.56 5.65
C ALA A 284 -8.42 10.77 6.28
N VAL A 285 -8.44 9.45 6.07
CA VAL A 285 -7.34 8.55 6.46
C VAL A 285 -6.15 8.84 5.55
N ASP A 286 -4.94 8.81 6.12
CA ASP A 286 -3.72 8.91 5.31
C ASP A 286 -3.52 7.61 4.53
N SER A 287 -3.29 7.72 3.20
CA SER A 287 -3.12 6.58 2.31
C SER A 287 -1.94 5.67 2.68
N ASN A 288 -0.96 6.18 3.40
CA ASN A 288 0.18 5.38 3.86
C ASN A 288 -0.27 4.19 4.72
N PHE A 289 -1.25 4.41 5.62
CA PHE A 289 -1.80 3.33 6.44
C PHE A 289 -2.53 2.30 5.59
N LEU A 290 -3.37 2.76 4.67
CA LEU A 290 -4.16 1.88 3.81
C LEU A 290 -3.28 0.99 2.91
N MET A 291 -2.18 1.55 2.36
CA MET A 291 -1.24 0.78 1.57
C MET A 291 -0.49 -0.25 2.42
N MET A 292 -0.03 0.14 3.62
CA MET A 292 0.66 -0.78 4.53
C MET A 292 -0.26 -1.88 5.02
N ASP A 293 -1.48 -1.55 5.41
CA ASP A 293 -2.49 -2.53 5.80
C ASP A 293 -2.80 -3.51 4.67
N GLY A 294 -2.88 -2.99 3.44
CA GLY A 294 -3.11 -3.78 2.25
C GLY A 294 -2.09 -4.89 2.06
N VAL A 295 -0.81 -4.55 2.04
CA VAL A 295 0.26 -5.55 1.86
C VAL A 295 0.47 -6.44 3.08
N ASN A 296 -0.01 -6.00 4.24
CA ASN A 296 0.10 -6.69 5.53
C ASN A 296 -1.12 -7.60 5.84
N GLU A 297 -2.12 -7.59 4.98
CA GLU A 297 -3.40 -8.29 5.20
C GLU A 297 -4.05 -7.90 6.54
N ALA A 298 -3.87 -6.63 6.95
CA ALA A 298 -4.32 -6.13 8.25
C ALA A 298 -5.85 -6.05 8.35
N GLN A 299 -6.36 -6.38 9.51
CA GLN A 299 -7.79 -6.30 9.85
C GLN A 299 -8.06 -5.05 10.69
N ILE A 300 -7.73 -3.89 10.16
CA ILE A 300 -7.87 -2.61 10.86
C ILE A 300 -9.05 -1.83 10.28
N ASP A 301 -10.05 -1.57 11.12
CA ASP A 301 -11.19 -0.73 10.76
C ASP A 301 -10.87 0.73 11.05
N TYR A 302 -11.12 1.59 10.08
CA TYR A 302 -10.95 3.04 10.23
C TYR A 302 -12.30 3.67 10.54
N ILE A 303 -12.43 4.23 11.75
CA ILE A 303 -13.66 4.86 12.19
C ILE A 303 -13.48 6.36 12.40
N GLN A 304 -14.52 7.13 12.16
CA GLN A 304 -14.59 8.55 12.41
C GLN A 304 -15.85 8.87 13.20
N SER A 305 -15.76 9.80 14.13
CA SER A 305 -16.90 10.22 14.94
C SER A 305 -17.11 11.72 14.85
N ASP A 306 -18.36 12.14 14.68
CA ASP A 306 -18.77 13.54 14.78
C ASP A 306 -18.64 14.07 16.24
N ASN A 307 -18.31 13.20 17.17
CA ASN A 307 -18.03 13.52 18.57
C ASN A 307 -16.63 14.13 18.75
N ILE A 308 -15.70 13.86 17.83
CA ILE A 308 -14.37 14.46 17.82
C ILE A 308 -14.43 15.77 17.02
N VAL A 309 -14.12 16.87 17.68
CA VAL A 309 -14.20 18.21 17.09
C VAL A 309 -12.92 19.01 17.38
N GLU A 310 -12.78 20.16 16.76
CA GLU A 310 -11.70 21.10 17.11
C GLU A 310 -11.84 21.52 18.58
N ALA A 311 -10.72 21.51 19.31
CA ALA A 311 -10.68 22.02 20.66
C ALA A 311 -10.79 23.57 20.66
N GLU A 312 -11.34 24.15 21.73
CA GLU A 312 -11.43 25.59 21.88
C GLU A 312 -10.04 26.22 22.00
N GLU A 313 -9.13 25.57 22.72
CA GLU A 313 -7.75 26.00 22.87
C GLU A 313 -6.80 25.05 22.13
N LYS A 314 -5.88 25.64 21.36
CA LYS A 314 -4.86 24.89 20.62
C LYS A 314 -3.58 24.74 21.44
N ASP A 315 -3.12 23.52 21.63
CA ASP A 315 -1.80 23.26 22.20
C ASP A 315 -0.70 23.62 21.18
N VAL A 316 0.22 24.49 21.54
CA VAL A 316 1.28 25.01 20.66
C VAL A 316 2.31 23.94 20.23
N ASN A 317 2.39 22.82 20.94
CA ASN A 317 3.26 21.72 20.62
C ASN A 317 2.67 20.74 19.59
N TYR A 318 1.43 21.00 19.15
CA TYR A 318 0.74 20.15 18.19
C TYR A 318 0.22 20.96 16.99
N TYR A 319 0.16 20.33 15.83
CA TYR A 319 -0.42 20.97 14.64
C TYR A 319 -1.93 21.14 14.79
N GLU A 320 -2.61 20.18 15.38
CA GLU A 320 -4.04 20.19 15.63
C GLU A 320 -4.34 19.74 17.06
N THR A 321 -5.36 20.35 17.69
CA THR A 321 -5.88 19.91 18.98
C THR A 321 -7.37 19.63 18.82
N LYS A 322 -7.78 18.43 19.20
CA LYS A 322 -9.16 17.95 19.13
C LYS A 322 -9.69 17.73 20.54
N THR A 323 -11.01 17.74 20.67
CA THR A 323 -11.71 17.35 21.90
C THR A 323 -12.85 16.40 21.60
N ILE A 324 -13.19 15.54 22.56
CA ILE A 324 -14.32 14.63 22.48
C ILE A 324 -15.47 15.25 23.25
N ARG A 325 -16.62 15.52 22.61
CA ARG A 325 -17.76 16.19 23.22
C ARG A 325 -18.46 15.34 24.30
N ASP A 326 -18.65 14.07 24.02
CA ASP A 326 -19.32 13.09 24.90
C ASP A 326 -18.42 11.87 25.02
N VAL A 327 -17.53 11.91 26.01
CA VAL A 327 -16.45 10.93 26.21
C VAL A 327 -17.02 9.58 26.59
N GLU A 328 -18.04 9.52 27.47
CA GLU A 328 -18.66 8.27 27.93
C GLU A 328 -19.33 7.53 26.76
N SER A 329 -20.18 8.24 26.00
CA SER A 329 -20.81 7.66 24.80
C SER A 329 -19.80 7.22 23.75
N PHE A 330 -18.69 7.95 23.61
CA PHE A 330 -17.63 7.60 22.66
C PHE A 330 -16.87 6.34 23.12
N ALA A 331 -16.54 6.22 24.40
CA ALA A 331 -15.90 5.02 24.96
C ALA A 331 -16.81 3.78 24.80
N GLN A 332 -18.10 3.93 25.07
CA GLN A 332 -19.05 2.84 24.86
C GLN A 332 -19.11 2.40 23.39
N THR A 333 -19.06 3.36 22.48
CA THR A 333 -19.11 3.06 21.04
C THR A 333 -17.82 2.37 20.56
N ILE A 334 -16.66 2.72 21.11
CA ILE A 334 -15.40 1.98 20.87
C ILE A 334 -15.54 0.55 21.37
N SER A 335 -16.04 0.35 22.59
CA SER A 335 -16.23 -0.98 23.17
C SER A 335 -17.20 -1.85 22.36
N ASP A 336 -18.30 -1.27 21.89
CA ASP A 336 -19.26 -1.98 21.04
C ASP A 336 -18.63 -2.41 19.70
N SER A 337 -17.82 -1.52 19.08
CA SER A 337 -17.08 -1.82 17.85
C SER A 337 -16.07 -2.94 18.05
N VAL A 338 -15.34 -2.95 19.17
CA VAL A 338 -14.40 -4.03 19.51
C VAL A 338 -15.15 -5.34 19.73
N ARG A 339 -16.28 -5.31 20.43
CA ARG A 339 -17.12 -6.50 20.64
C ARG A 339 -17.66 -7.06 19.33
N GLU A 340 -18.13 -6.20 18.45
CA GLU A 340 -18.56 -6.60 17.11
C GLU A 340 -17.40 -7.25 16.34
N LYS A 341 -16.22 -6.61 16.37
CA LYS A 341 -15.01 -7.14 15.72
C LYS A 341 -14.59 -8.50 16.30
N ARG A 342 -14.65 -8.71 17.62
CA ARG A 342 -14.37 -10.02 18.24
C ARG A 342 -15.37 -11.09 17.82
N ASN A 343 -16.65 -10.76 17.73
CA ASN A 343 -17.69 -11.70 17.31
C ASN A 343 -17.54 -12.10 15.83
N ASN A 344 -16.99 -11.18 15.02
CA ASN A 344 -16.75 -11.39 13.60
C ASN A 344 -15.29 -11.78 13.29
N PHE A 345 -14.49 -12.02 14.35
CA PHE A 345 -13.09 -12.40 14.19
C PHE A 345 -12.98 -13.76 13.54
N TYR A 346 -12.81 -13.75 12.24
CA TYR A 346 -12.54 -14.94 11.44
C TYR A 346 -11.03 -15.02 11.20
N ILE A 347 -10.39 -16.06 11.73
CA ILE A 347 -9.03 -16.43 11.33
C ILE A 347 -9.16 -17.07 9.95
N PRO A 348 -8.69 -16.42 8.87
CA PRO A 348 -8.75 -17.03 7.56
C PRO A 348 -7.95 -18.33 7.59
N ASN A 349 -8.62 -19.43 7.35
CA ASN A 349 -7.93 -20.67 7.04
C ASN A 349 -7.29 -20.48 5.65
N MET A 350 -6.01 -20.11 5.61
CA MET A 350 -5.24 -19.67 4.42
C MET A 350 -5.10 -20.76 3.35
N GLY A 351 -6.12 -21.48 3.00
CA GLY A 351 -5.98 -22.56 2.06
C GLY A 351 -7.15 -22.93 1.18
N ARG A 352 -8.36 -22.51 1.47
CA ARG A 352 -9.51 -22.98 0.70
C ARG A 352 -10.59 -21.90 0.57
N PHE A 353 -10.52 -21.16 -0.52
CA PHE A 353 -11.70 -20.49 -1.05
C PHE A 353 -12.32 -21.42 -2.11
N PRO A 354 -13.47 -22.04 -1.84
CA PRO A 354 -14.26 -22.54 -2.93
C PRO A 354 -14.72 -21.30 -3.73
N LEU A 355 -14.40 -21.23 -5.00
CA LEU A 355 -15.25 -20.53 -5.96
C LEU A 355 -16.68 -20.96 -5.62
N SER A 356 -17.57 -20.01 -5.37
CA SER A 356 -18.94 -20.39 -5.03
C SER A 356 -19.44 -21.30 -6.16
N SER A 357 -20.08 -22.40 -5.81
CA SER A 357 -20.53 -23.44 -6.75
C SER A 357 -21.56 -22.97 -7.78
N HIS A 358 -21.80 -21.65 -7.87
CA HIS A 358 -22.84 -21.03 -8.68
C HIS A 358 -22.34 -19.99 -9.68
N VAL A 359 -21.05 -19.63 -9.65
CA VAL A 359 -20.47 -18.65 -10.58
C VAL A 359 -19.56 -19.38 -11.57
N ASP A 360 -19.95 -19.41 -12.83
CA ASP A 360 -19.10 -19.89 -13.90
C ASP A 360 -18.06 -18.83 -14.27
N VAL A 361 -16.80 -19.25 -14.30
CA VAL A 361 -15.70 -18.37 -14.70
C VAL A 361 -15.07 -18.90 -15.98
N LYS A 362 -15.07 -18.10 -17.03
CA LYS A 362 -14.41 -18.40 -18.31
C LYS A 362 -13.24 -17.46 -18.54
N PHE A 363 -12.24 -17.95 -19.21
CA PHE A 363 -11.01 -17.23 -19.51
C PHE A 363 -10.77 -17.15 -21.01
N TYR A 364 -10.33 -15.99 -21.48
CA TYR A 364 -10.08 -15.75 -22.89
C TYR A 364 -8.74 -15.02 -23.09
N ASP A 365 -8.02 -15.38 -24.17
CA ASP A 365 -7.03 -14.51 -24.75
C ASP A 365 -7.71 -13.46 -25.61
N LEU A 366 -7.24 -12.21 -25.53
CA LEU A 366 -7.65 -11.12 -26.42
C LEU A 366 -6.73 -11.12 -27.64
N LEU A 367 -7.30 -11.22 -28.82
CA LEU A 367 -6.58 -11.08 -30.07
C LEU A 367 -6.97 -9.76 -30.73
N THR A 368 -6.00 -8.96 -31.12
CA THR A 368 -6.21 -7.70 -31.84
C THR A 368 -6.82 -7.96 -33.22
N HIS A 369 -7.24 -6.92 -33.92
CA HIS A 369 -7.68 -6.99 -35.32
C HIS A 369 -6.63 -7.62 -36.27
N GLU A 370 -5.34 -7.52 -35.94
CA GLU A 370 -4.24 -8.19 -36.67
C GLU A 370 -4.03 -9.65 -36.23
N GLY A 371 -4.82 -10.16 -35.28
CA GLY A 371 -4.71 -11.53 -34.75
C GLY A 371 -3.60 -11.73 -33.73
N ALA A 372 -2.92 -10.68 -33.30
CA ALA A 372 -1.90 -10.74 -32.27
C ALA A 372 -2.53 -10.84 -30.87
N ILE A 373 -1.94 -11.66 -29.98
CA ILE A 373 -2.39 -11.78 -28.59
C ILE A 373 -1.96 -10.55 -27.79
N VAL A 374 -2.89 -9.95 -27.07
CA VAL A 374 -2.59 -8.89 -26.11
C VAL A 374 -1.88 -9.48 -24.90
N LYS A 375 -0.74 -8.93 -24.56
CA LYS A 375 0.14 -9.34 -23.47
C LYS A 375 0.37 -8.18 -22.49
N LEU A 376 0.94 -8.48 -21.36
CA LEU A 376 1.28 -7.55 -20.27
C LEU A 376 2.80 -7.46 -20.14
N ASP A 377 3.36 -6.25 -20.19
CA ASP A 377 4.76 -6.03 -19.79
C ASP A 377 4.84 -5.98 -18.26
N PRO A 378 5.44 -6.98 -17.60
CA PRO A 378 5.48 -7.05 -16.15
C PRO A 378 6.37 -5.98 -15.50
N ARG A 379 7.20 -5.29 -16.27
CA ARG A 379 8.11 -4.23 -15.79
C ARG A 379 7.39 -2.89 -15.67
N THR A 380 6.43 -2.64 -16.56
CA THR A 380 5.73 -1.36 -16.67
C THR A 380 4.23 -1.46 -16.38
N GLY A 381 3.67 -2.68 -16.45
CA GLY A 381 2.24 -2.92 -16.39
C GLY A 381 1.48 -2.59 -17.68
N TYR A 382 2.15 -2.09 -18.73
CA TYR A 382 1.49 -1.72 -19.98
C TYR A 382 1.06 -2.93 -20.80
N LEU A 383 -0.06 -2.77 -21.48
CA LEU A 383 -0.57 -3.75 -22.43
C LEU A 383 0.07 -3.56 -23.81
N SER A 384 0.41 -4.66 -24.45
CA SER A 384 1.04 -4.68 -25.78
C SER A 384 0.63 -5.90 -26.58
N SER A 385 0.57 -5.75 -27.90
CA SER A 385 0.40 -6.85 -28.87
C SER A 385 1.73 -7.33 -29.46
N LEU A 386 2.86 -6.80 -29.01
CA LEU A 386 4.19 -7.24 -29.44
C LEU A 386 4.51 -8.63 -28.89
N ASP A 387 5.25 -9.41 -29.65
CA ASP A 387 5.74 -10.72 -29.20
C ASP A 387 7.13 -10.57 -28.59
N ASP A 388 7.19 -10.30 -27.30
CA ASP A 388 8.42 -10.21 -26.52
C ASP A 388 8.43 -11.34 -25.48
N ARG A 389 9.57 -12.01 -25.33
CA ARG A 389 9.77 -13.13 -24.38
C ARG A 389 9.57 -12.73 -22.90
N PHE A 390 9.69 -11.45 -22.59
CA PHE A 390 9.50 -10.92 -21.22
C PHE A 390 8.03 -10.63 -20.93
N PHE A 391 7.19 -10.48 -21.96
CA PHE A 391 5.79 -10.19 -21.77
C PHE A 391 5.03 -11.39 -21.22
N LYS A 392 4.07 -11.14 -20.38
CA LYS A 392 3.23 -12.11 -19.70
C LYS A 392 1.85 -12.17 -20.32
N ASN A 393 1.15 -13.26 -20.09
CA ASN A 393 -0.20 -13.41 -20.58
C ASN A 393 -1.12 -12.42 -19.86
N LEU A 394 -1.96 -11.74 -20.63
CA LEU A 394 -3.14 -11.07 -20.17
C LEU A 394 -4.33 -12.01 -20.39
N VAL A 395 -5.27 -12.02 -19.47
CA VAL A 395 -6.46 -12.84 -19.54
C VAL A 395 -7.70 -11.98 -19.31
N LEU A 396 -8.70 -12.14 -20.14
CA LEU A 396 -10.04 -11.69 -19.86
C LEU A 396 -10.74 -12.79 -19.06
N ALA A 397 -11.11 -12.47 -17.83
CA ALA A 397 -11.91 -13.34 -16.98
C ALA A 397 -13.36 -12.87 -17.01
N THR A 398 -14.29 -13.73 -17.44
CA THR A 398 -15.72 -13.46 -17.39
C THR A 398 -16.36 -14.30 -16.29
N PHE A 399 -17.20 -13.65 -15.49
CA PHE A 399 -17.94 -14.24 -14.39
C PHE A 399 -19.42 -14.24 -14.77
N ILE A 400 -20.04 -15.41 -14.76
CA ILE A 400 -21.43 -15.60 -15.17
C ILE A 400 -22.20 -16.17 -13.98
N ASP A 401 -23.27 -15.47 -13.58
CA ASP A 401 -24.23 -15.88 -12.57
C ASP A 401 -25.65 -15.65 -13.11
N GLY A 402 -26.23 -16.70 -13.64
CA GLY A 402 -27.52 -16.63 -14.34
C GLY A 402 -27.45 -15.68 -15.55
N ASP A 403 -28.29 -14.64 -15.55
CA ASP A 403 -28.34 -13.64 -16.60
C ASP A 403 -27.31 -12.49 -16.43
N ARG A 404 -26.46 -12.59 -15.42
CA ARG A 404 -25.44 -11.56 -15.10
C ARG A 404 -24.08 -11.99 -15.59
N GLU A 405 -23.45 -11.10 -16.33
CA GLU A 405 -22.08 -11.29 -16.79
C GLU A 405 -21.23 -10.08 -16.39
N ARG A 406 -20.03 -10.35 -15.91
CA ARG A 406 -19.01 -9.34 -15.59
C ARG A 406 -17.67 -9.79 -16.14
N ALA A 407 -16.92 -8.86 -16.66
CA ALA A 407 -15.64 -9.15 -17.25
C ALA A 407 -14.54 -8.25 -16.68
N PHE A 408 -13.36 -8.84 -16.52
CA PHE A 408 -12.18 -8.15 -16.00
C PHE A 408 -10.94 -8.55 -16.78
N LEU A 409 -10.08 -7.58 -17.07
CA LEU A 409 -8.73 -7.84 -17.51
C LEU A 409 -7.89 -8.16 -16.27
N VAL A 410 -7.20 -9.29 -16.27
CA VAL A 410 -6.35 -9.75 -15.17
C VAL A 410 -5.03 -10.30 -15.72
N SER A 411 -3.99 -10.34 -14.91
CA SER A 411 -2.75 -11.05 -15.25
C SER A 411 -3.02 -12.54 -15.38
N GLY A 412 -2.51 -13.18 -16.40
CA GLY A 412 -2.62 -14.63 -16.64
C GLY A 412 -1.53 -15.45 -15.94
N GLU A 413 -0.75 -14.87 -15.05
CA GLU A 413 0.35 -15.52 -14.33
C GLU A 413 -0.04 -15.84 -12.88
N GLU A 414 0.69 -16.75 -12.24
CA GLU A 414 0.45 -17.12 -10.83
C GLU A 414 0.66 -15.93 -9.87
N LYS A 415 1.60 -15.05 -10.20
CA LYS A 415 1.82 -13.77 -9.53
C LYS A 415 1.08 -12.67 -10.25
N MET A 416 0.37 -11.87 -9.49
CA MET A 416 -0.36 -10.73 -10.03
C MET A 416 0.59 -9.61 -10.43
N VAL A 417 0.28 -8.96 -11.54
CA VAL A 417 0.98 -7.77 -12.04
C VAL A 417 -0.06 -6.69 -12.25
N ASN A 418 0.23 -5.48 -11.78
CA ASN A 418 -0.62 -4.33 -12.05
C ASN A 418 -0.70 -4.09 -13.57
N ILE A 419 -1.93 -3.94 -14.04
CA ILE A 419 -2.22 -3.54 -15.41
C ILE A 419 -2.27 -2.02 -15.44
N VAL A 420 -1.60 -1.42 -16.39
CA VAL A 420 -1.62 0.02 -16.65
C VAL A 420 -2.11 0.22 -18.09
N ILE A 421 -3.22 0.89 -18.25
CA ILE A 421 -3.71 1.24 -19.59
C ILE A 421 -3.01 2.53 -20.04
N HIS A 422 -2.34 2.46 -21.19
CA HIS A 422 -1.56 3.59 -21.72
C HIS A 422 -2.40 4.86 -21.90
N ASP A 423 -1.81 6.00 -21.55
CA ASP A 423 -2.42 7.34 -21.65
C ASP A 423 -3.69 7.55 -20.77
N THR A 424 -3.85 6.75 -19.73
CA THR A 424 -4.96 6.90 -18.79
C THR A 424 -4.47 6.77 -17.34
N SER A 425 -5.32 7.15 -16.39
CA SER A 425 -5.11 6.86 -14.96
C SER A 425 -5.53 5.43 -14.56
N LEU A 426 -6.00 4.63 -15.54
CA LEU A 426 -6.48 3.27 -15.29
C LEU A 426 -5.31 2.35 -14.95
N THR A 427 -5.27 1.92 -13.71
CA THR A 427 -4.29 0.97 -13.21
C THR A 427 -4.91 0.06 -12.17
N GLY A 428 -4.54 -1.20 -12.15
CA GLY A 428 -5.00 -2.15 -11.14
C GLY A 428 -4.67 -3.60 -11.46
N LEU A 429 -4.90 -4.47 -10.50
CA LEU A 429 -4.73 -5.92 -10.67
C LEU A 429 -5.85 -6.56 -11.48
N ALA A 430 -7.03 -5.96 -11.44
CA ALA A 430 -8.19 -6.34 -12.24
C ALA A 430 -8.84 -5.06 -12.76
N ILE A 431 -9.01 -4.95 -14.07
CA ILE A 431 -9.64 -3.79 -14.71
C ILE A 431 -11.01 -4.21 -15.23
N PRO A 432 -12.12 -3.64 -14.72
CA PRO A 432 -13.45 -3.96 -15.17
C PRO A 432 -13.67 -3.45 -16.60
N VAL A 433 -14.31 -4.27 -17.42
CA VAL A 433 -14.64 -3.96 -18.82
C VAL A 433 -16.06 -4.40 -19.13
N ASP A 434 -16.78 -3.61 -19.92
CA ASP A 434 -18.02 -4.05 -20.56
C ASP A 434 -17.68 -4.64 -21.92
N ILE A 435 -18.19 -5.85 -22.20
CA ILE A 435 -18.01 -6.53 -23.47
C ILE A 435 -19.16 -6.13 -24.40
N ILE A 436 -18.83 -5.65 -25.58
CA ILE A 436 -19.80 -5.30 -26.61
C ILE A 436 -19.55 -6.19 -27.82
N GLU A 437 -20.50 -7.05 -28.12
CA GLU A 437 -20.45 -7.88 -29.31
C GLU A 437 -20.80 -7.05 -30.54
N ASN A 438 -19.95 -7.13 -31.57
CA ASN A 438 -20.14 -6.43 -32.84
C ASN A 438 -20.65 -7.39 -33.93
N GLU A 439 -21.21 -6.84 -34.96
CA GLU A 439 -21.53 -7.60 -36.19
C GLU A 439 -20.25 -8.29 -36.71
N GLY A 440 -20.36 -9.58 -37.04
CA GLY A 440 -19.23 -10.39 -37.51
C GLY A 440 -18.45 -11.15 -36.44
N GLY A 441 -18.97 -11.19 -35.19
CA GLY A 441 -18.39 -12.04 -34.12
C GLY A 441 -17.10 -11.47 -33.50
N THR A 442 -16.86 -10.18 -33.64
CA THR A 442 -15.81 -9.46 -32.94
C THR A 442 -16.36 -8.76 -31.71
N TYR A 443 -15.48 -8.39 -30.79
CA TYR A 443 -15.84 -7.77 -29.52
C TYR A 443 -15.12 -6.44 -29.33
N ALA A 444 -15.77 -5.49 -28.70
CA ALA A 444 -15.16 -4.26 -28.22
C ALA A 444 -15.22 -4.22 -26.69
N PHE A 445 -14.22 -3.63 -26.07
CA PHE A 445 -14.12 -3.49 -24.62
C PHE A 445 -14.29 -2.03 -24.24
N PHE A 446 -15.39 -1.73 -23.60
CA PHE A 446 -15.67 -0.40 -23.07
C PHE A 446 -15.19 -0.32 -21.64
N MET A 447 -14.44 0.73 -21.33
CA MET A 447 -14.00 1.04 -19.97
C MET A 447 -14.99 2.02 -19.34
N PRO A 448 -15.84 1.56 -18.41
CA PRO A 448 -16.88 2.42 -17.83
C PRO A 448 -16.32 3.63 -17.09
N GLU A 449 -15.13 3.52 -16.53
CA GLU A 449 -14.50 4.56 -15.73
C GLU A 449 -14.29 5.87 -16.49
N ASN A 450 -13.77 5.81 -17.71
CA ASN A 450 -13.45 6.98 -18.51
C ASN A 450 -14.29 7.08 -19.80
N GLN A 451 -15.27 6.19 -19.98
CA GLN A 451 -16.18 6.15 -21.12
C GLN A 451 -15.46 6.07 -22.48
N ARG A 452 -14.44 5.24 -22.57
CA ARG A 452 -13.64 5.00 -23.76
C ARG A 452 -13.56 3.52 -24.08
N TYR A 453 -13.29 3.23 -25.35
CA TYR A 453 -13.01 1.88 -25.82
C TYR A 453 -11.52 1.55 -25.75
N LEU A 454 -11.21 0.31 -25.45
CA LEU A 454 -9.87 -0.25 -25.59
C LEU A 454 -9.50 -0.27 -27.07
N GLN A 455 -8.27 0.12 -27.39
CA GLN A 455 -7.78 0.25 -28.75
C GLN A 455 -6.40 -0.42 -28.86
N ALA A 456 -6.26 -1.34 -29.80
CA ALA A 456 -4.99 -1.98 -30.10
C ALA A 456 -4.31 -1.29 -31.29
N ILE A 457 -3.25 -0.54 -31.02
CA ILE A 457 -2.45 0.12 -32.06
C ILE A 457 -1.75 -0.96 -32.91
N PRO A 458 -1.75 -0.85 -34.24
CA PRO A 458 -1.07 -1.80 -35.11
C PRO A 458 0.40 -2.04 -34.72
N ILE A 459 0.87 -3.28 -34.89
CA ILE A 459 2.26 -3.65 -34.58
C ILE A 459 3.25 -2.76 -35.34
N SER A 460 2.93 -2.40 -36.58
CA SER A 460 3.75 -1.49 -37.40
C SER A 460 3.85 -0.07 -36.84
N GLN A 461 2.96 0.32 -35.92
CA GLN A 461 2.92 1.61 -35.26
C GLN A 461 3.29 1.56 -33.77
N GLY A 462 3.81 0.41 -33.29
CA GLY A 462 4.32 0.25 -31.92
C GLY A 462 3.63 -0.81 -31.09
N GLY A 463 2.42 -1.28 -31.47
CA GLY A 463 1.77 -2.44 -30.89
C GLY A 463 1.28 -2.30 -29.44
N TRP A 464 1.17 -1.08 -28.89
CA TRP A 464 0.64 -0.90 -27.53
C TRP A 464 -0.90 -0.89 -27.54
N VAL A 465 -1.48 -1.14 -26.38
CA VAL A 465 -2.92 -1.09 -26.18
C VAL A 465 -3.25 0.08 -25.27
N GLN A 466 -4.16 0.93 -25.72
CA GLN A 466 -4.56 2.16 -25.04
C GLN A 466 -6.08 2.27 -24.91
N ASN A 467 -6.57 3.26 -24.16
CA ASN A 467 -7.99 3.48 -23.97
C ASN A 467 -8.33 4.95 -24.30
N LYS A 468 -8.43 5.26 -25.60
CA LYS A 468 -8.71 6.61 -26.10
C LYS A 468 -9.91 6.70 -27.03
N ALA A 469 -10.34 5.59 -27.60
CA ALA A 469 -11.33 5.62 -28.66
C ALA A 469 -12.73 5.97 -28.13
N LEU A 470 -13.40 6.88 -28.84
CA LEU A 470 -14.79 7.27 -28.58
C LEU A 470 -15.81 6.43 -29.36
N LYS A 471 -15.34 5.71 -30.36
CA LYS A 471 -16.14 4.90 -31.28
C LYS A 471 -15.42 3.60 -31.59
N ILE A 472 -16.20 2.58 -31.97
CA ILE A 472 -15.68 1.30 -32.41
C ILE A 472 -15.35 1.39 -33.90
N LEU A 473 -14.09 1.35 -34.25
CA LEU A 473 -13.57 1.23 -35.61
C LEU A 473 -12.83 -0.11 -35.76
N GLU A 474 -11.75 -0.16 -36.51
CA GLU A 474 -10.99 -1.39 -36.74
C GLU A 474 -10.12 -1.78 -35.53
N TRP A 475 -9.44 -0.81 -34.92
CA TRP A 475 -8.46 -1.05 -33.83
C TRP A 475 -9.12 -1.33 -32.48
N GLU A 476 -10.41 -1.06 -32.34
CA GLU A 476 -11.24 -1.35 -31.17
C GLU A 476 -11.90 -2.74 -31.26
N ARG A 477 -11.68 -3.49 -32.35
CA ARG A 477 -12.24 -4.82 -32.55
C ARG A 477 -11.25 -5.89 -32.15
N PHE A 478 -11.69 -6.76 -31.27
CA PHE A 478 -10.92 -7.89 -30.79
C PHE A 478 -11.63 -9.20 -31.10
N ASN A 479 -10.87 -10.28 -31.21
CA ASN A 479 -11.40 -11.63 -31.17
C ASN A 479 -11.10 -12.24 -29.81
N LEU A 480 -11.98 -13.09 -29.32
CA LEU A 480 -11.81 -13.84 -28.09
C LEU A 480 -11.47 -15.30 -28.42
N LYS A 481 -10.43 -15.80 -27.78
CA LYS A 481 -10.05 -17.21 -27.85
C LYS A 481 -10.11 -17.83 -26.47
N GLU A 482 -11.06 -18.74 -26.26
CA GLU A 482 -11.25 -19.40 -24.97
C GLU A 482 -10.00 -20.19 -24.55
N LYS A 483 -9.60 -20.01 -23.29
CA LYS A 483 -8.46 -20.69 -22.64
C LYS A 483 -8.94 -21.83 -21.75
N THR A 484 -9.36 -22.92 -22.34
CA THR A 484 -9.86 -24.09 -21.61
C THR A 484 -8.83 -24.77 -20.70
N ALA A 485 -7.55 -24.58 -20.99
CA ALA A 485 -6.43 -25.12 -20.20
C ALA A 485 -5.95 -24.17 -19.07
N PHE A 486 -6.49 -22.95 -18.99
CA PHE A 486 -6.12 -22.01 -17.92
C PHE A 486 -6.87 -22.38 -16.65
N SER A 487 -6.13 -22.88 -15.66
CA SER A 487 -6.66 -23.20 -14.33
C SER A 487 -5.66 -22.67 -13.31
N PRO A 488 -5.98 -21.55 -12.61
CA PRO A 488 -5.12 -21.02 -11.57
C PRO A 488 -4.87 -22.06 -10.48
N LYS A 489 -3.63 -22.22 -10.06
CA LYS A 489 -3.30 -23.14 -8.97
C LYS A 489 -4.02 -22.72 -7.69
N PRO A 490 -4.64 -23.65 -6.95
CA PRO A 490 -5.24 -23.34 -5.65
C PRO A 490 -4.23 -22.64 -4.72
N GLY A 491 -4.65 -21.53 -4.10
CA GLY A 491 -3.81 -20.74 -3.20
C GLY A 491 -2.86 -19.74 -3.89
N SER A 492 -2.78 -19.72 -5.23
CA SER A 492 -2.06 -18.65 -5.95
C SER A 492 -2.74 -17.29 -5.79
N GLU A 493 -2.00 -16.22 -6.01
CA GLU A 493 -2.52 -14.85 -5.91
C GLU A 493 -3.69 -14.64 -6.88
N ILE A 494 -3.57 -15.13 -8.12
CA ILE A 494 -4.63 -15.04 -9.10
C ILE A 494 -5.89 -15.84 -8.68
N ALA A 495 -5.74 -17.01 -8.06
CA ALA A 495 -6.89 -17.77 -7.57
C ALA A 495 -7.63 -17.04 -6.47
N ARG A 496 -6.92 -16.35 -5.58
CA ARG A 496 -7.50 -15.49 -4.54
C ARG A 496 -8.25 -14.30 -5.15
N LEU A 497 -7.62 -13.60 -6.11
CA LEU A 497 -8.25 -12.51 -6.84
C LEU A 497 -9.57 -12.94 -7.48
N LEU A 498 -9.55 -14.05 -8.23
CA LEU A 498 -10.73 -14.57 -8.92
C LEU A 498 -11.85 -14.98 -7.94
N SER A 499 -11.48 -15.51 -6.78
CA SER A 499 -12.45 -15.86 -5.72
C SER A 499 -13.14 -14.64 -5.15
N VAL A 500 -12.42 -13.53 -4.96
CA VAL A 500 -13.00 -12.25 -4.53
C VAL A 500 -13.91 -11.69 -5.61
N MET A 501 -13.48 -11.71 -6.87
CA MET A 501 -14.29 -11.22 -7.99
C MET A 501 -15.58 -12.03 -8.13
N ALA A 502 -15.52 -13.37 -7.96
CA ALA A 502 -16.71 -14.22 -7.93
C ALA A 502 -17.62 -13.88 -6.75
N GLY A 503 -17.06 -13.60 -5.58
CA GLY A 503 -17.82 -13.15 -4.40
C GLY A 503 -18.59 -11.85 -4.64
N LEU A 504 -18.04 -10.93 -5.42
CA LEU A 504 -18.68 -9.68 -5.81
C LEU A 504 -19.90 -9.87 -6.73
N MET A 505 -20.08 -11.06 -7.30
CA MET A 505 -21.22 -11.39 -8.17
C MET A 505 -22.46 -11.87 -7.41
N LEU A 506 -22.34 -12.25 -6.13
CA LEU A 506 -23.46 -12.84 -5.38
C LEU A 506 -24.40 -11.76 -4.83
N PRO A 507 -25.70 -11.76 -5.22
CA PRO A 507 -26.62 -10.68 -4.86
C PRO A 507 -27.20 -10.77 -3.46
N ASP A 508 -27.27 -11.97 -2.88
CA ASP A 508 -28.13 -12.27 -1.72
C ASP A 508 -27.37 -12.62 -0.42
N LYS A 509 -26.05 -12.55 -0.45
CA LYS A 509 -25.27 -12.71 0.78
C LYS A 509 -24.73 -11.36 1.21
N PRO A 510 -24.82 -11.02 2.51
CA PRO A 510 -24.15 -9.84 3.00
C PRO A 510 -22.66 -9.97 2.62
N PHE A 511 -22.24 -9.07 1.78
CA PHE A 511 -20.84 -8.98 1.36
C PHE A 511 -20.09 -8.45 2.56
N HIS A 512 -19.41 -9.32 3.27
CA HIS A 512 -18.48 -8.91 4.30
C HIS A 512 -17.27 -8.28 3.62
N LEU A 513 -17.41 -7.01 3.30
CA LEU A 513 -16.38 -6.22 2.65
C LEU A 513 -15.05 -6.37 3.37
N ASP A 514 -15.08 -6.31 4.71
CA ASP A 514 -13.89 -6.43 5.54
C ASP A 514 -13.18 -7.78 5.34
N PHE A 515 -13.94 -8.86 5.12
CA PHE A 515 -13.37 -10.16 4.77
C PHE A 515 -12.62 -10.12 3.43
N TYR A 516 -13.19 -9.51 2.41
CA TYR A 516 -12.58 -9.44 1.08
C TYR A 516 -11.49 -8.36 1.00
N LEU A 517 -11.64 -7.24 1.70
CA LEU A 517 -10.60 -6.23 1.89
C LEU A 517 -9.32 -6.83 2.46
N ASN A 518 -9.46 -7.71 3.45
CA ASN A 518 -8.34 -8.39 4.08
C ASN A 518 -7.74 -9.51 3.21
N GLN A 519 -8.46 -9.99 2.19
CA GLN A 519 -7.95 -11.04 1.30
C GLN A 519 -7.19 -10.48 0.09
N ILE A 520 -7.67 -9.39 -0.50
CA ILE A 520 -7.04 -8.73 -1.65
C ILE A 520 -7.28 -7.22 -1.54
N PRO A 521 -6.57 -6.56 -0.65
CA PRO A 521 -6.67 -5.11 -0.44
C PRO A 521 -6.50 -4.29 -1.73
N GLU A 522 -5.74 -4.83 -2.70
CA GLU A 522 -5.48 -4.19 -3.98
C GLU A 522 -6.72 -4.11 -4.87
N VAL A 523 -7.54 -5.15 -4.88
CA VAL A 523 -8.80 -5.11 -5.64
C VAL A 523 -9.68 -4.00 -5.11
N VAL A 524 -9.76 -3.86 -3.80
CA VAL A 524 -10.56 -2.81 -3.18
C VAL A 524 -9.91 -1.45 -3.35
N SER A 525 -8.61 -1.35 -3.18
CA SER A 525 -7.85 -0.14 -3.45
C SER A 525 -8.06 0.31 -4.90
N HIS A 526 -8.06 -0.64 -5.85
CA HIS A 526 -8.38 -0.36 -7.24
C HIS A 526 -9.84 0.08 -7.42
N ILE A 527 -10.80 -0.63 -6.87
CA ILE A 527 -12.23 -0.26 -6.94
C ILE A 527 -12.45 1.13 -6.34
N VAL A 528 -11.80 1.44 -5.23
CA VAL A 528 -11.88 2.76 -4.59
C VAL A 528 -11.23 3.85 -5.44
N ASN A 529 -10.03 3.59 -6.01
CA ASN A 529 -9.34 4.53 -6.89
C ASN A 529 -10.13 4.83 -8.17
N VAL A 530 -10.66 3.79 -8.81
CA VAL A 530 -11.49 3.93 -10.02
C VAL A 530 -12.63 4.90 -9.80
N LYS A 531 -13.09 5.06 -8.57
CA LYS A 531 -14.36 5.70 -8.36
C LYS A 531 -14.32 7.00 -7.60
N ASN A 532 -13.19 7.44 -7.06
CA ASN A 532 -13.15 8.57 -6.13
C ASN A 532 -14.29 8.50 -5.11
N LYS A 533 -14.69 7.28 -4.72
CA LYS A 533 -16.01 7.08 -4.15
C LYS A 533 -15.95 6.70 -2.72
N MET A 534 -15.76 7.69 -2.03
CA MET A 534 -15.82 7.71 -0.59
C MET A 534 -17.20 7.29 -0.06
N GLU A 535 -18.20 7.26 -0.93
CA GLU A 535 -19.59 7.05 -0.50
C GLU A 535 -19.87 5.65 -0.03
N TYR A 536 -19.26 4.64 -0.63
CA TYR A 536 -19.42 3.29 -0.10
C TYR A 536 -18.65 3.02 1.17
N LEU A 537 -17.73 3.86 1.47
CA LEU A 537 -17.02 3.82 2.74
C LEU A 537 -17.84 4.44 3.87
N ARG A 538 -19.06 4.93 3.58
CA ARG A 538 -20.04 5.35 4.59
C ARG A 538 -20.75 4.20 5.28
N GLY A 539 -20.42 2.94 4.92
CA GLY A 539 -20.94 1.76 5.60
C GLY A 539 -22.17 1.12 4.97
N ASP A 540 -22.50 1.47 3.73
CA ASP A 540 -23.49 0.77 2.95
C ASP A 540 -22.82 -0.30 2.09
N ASP A 541 -22.71 -1.52 2.64
CA ASP A 541 -22.10 -2.67 1.97
C ASP A 541 -22.83 -3.05 0.69
N THR A 542 -24.14 -2.78 0.62
CA THR A 542 -24.97 -3.01 -0.58
C THR A 542 -24.54 -2.10 -1.71
N LEU A 543 -24.22 -0.87 -1.40
CA LEU A 543 -23.73 0.11 -2.37
C LEU A 543 -22.39 -0.33 -2.98
N ILE A 544 -21.47 -0.85 -2.17
CA ILE A 544 -20.18 -1.36 -2.65
C ILE A 544 -20.35 -2.53 -3.60
N VAL A 545 -21.22 -3.47 -3.26
CA VAL A 545 -21.51 -4.61 -4.13
C VAL A 545 -22.09 -4.14 -5.46
N ASN A 546 -23.02 -3.19 -5.43
CA ASN A 546 -23.59 -2.62 -6.64
C ASN A 546 -22.54 -1.88 -7.47
N HIS A 547 -21.64 -1.16 -6.82
CA HIS A 547 -20.57 -0.45 -7.50
C HIS A 547 -19.50 -1.38 -8.10
N ALA A 548 -19.21 -2.48 -7.43
CA ALA A 548 -18.33 -3.50 -7.98
C ALA A 548 -18.95 -4.25 -9.17
N ARG A 549 -20.29 -4.23 -9.30
CA ARG A 549 -21.01 -4.88 -10.41
C ARG A 549 -20.96 -4.11 -11.70
N THR A 550 -21.11 -2.79 -11.66
CA THR A 550 -20.98 -1.93 -12.85
C THR A 550 -20.38 -0.58 -12.54
N ALA A 551 -19.41 -0.19 -13.33
CA ALA A 551 -18.89 1.17 -13.28
C ALA A 551 -19.92 2.22 -13.76
N ARG A 552 -20.91 1.84 -14.57
CA ARG A 552 -22.00 2.69 -15.05
C ARG A 552 -23.06 2.98 -13.98
N GLU A 553 -23.40 1.97 -13.17
CA GLU A 553 -24.38 2.14 -12.07
C GLU A 553 -23.89 3.13 -11.02
N VAL A 554 -22.58 3.29 -10.93
CA VAL A 554 -21.94 4.20 -9.98
C VAL A 554 -22.04 5.65 -10.40
N GLU A 555 -21.87 5.95 -11.70
CA GLU A 555 -21.99 7.32 -12.21
C GLU A 555 -23.42 7.86 -12.10
N THR A 556 -24.42 6.96 -12.16
CA THR A 556 -25.83 7.32 -12.00
C THR A 556 -26.28 7.47 -10.55
N ALA A 557 -25.52 6.97 -9.59
CA ALA A 557 -25.85 7.00 -8.16
C ALA A 557 -25.24 8.20 -7.41
N LEU A 558 -24.49 9.06 -8.11
CA LEU A 558 -23.91 10.28 -7.53
C LEU A 558 -24.71 11.51 -7.98
N PRO A 559 -25.00 12.46 -7.08
CA PRO A 559 -25.67 13.71 -7.43
C PRO A 559 -24.80 14.59 -8.32
#